data_0cc53feee488e6f97d7026574efac814
#
_entry.id   0cc53feee488e6f97d7026574efac814
#
_cell.length_a   1.000
_cell.length_b   1.000
_cell.length_c   1.000
_cell.angle_alpha   90.00
_cell.angle_beta   90.00
_cell.angle_gamma   90.00
#
_symmetry.space_group_name_H-M   'P 1'
#
loop_
_entity.id
_entity.type
_entity.pdbx_description
1 polymer ?
#
loop_
_entity_poly.entity_id
_entity_poly.type
_entity_poly.pdbx_seq_one_letter_code
_entity_poly.pdbx_strand_id
1 'polypeptide(L)'
;MEARRDQLKMLQKGYGGKHGDITSWVLCEQWMIILSVSLYMNDDQHDLGVDAVVDPWLKDLWAKLLSLFPLPQGAEPLDRSHVYAPRWTVTCVTSQHLHKGLMTMIQGTEDPFIIKENLIKASVIENHRTTSESHFQDVRLLRLSTSMLTYNPGDVLMVTPHNSAENVKKFFELLPQFDPDSIVSVTEKSPDVPVPIPLRKPFSMKKCVEQFLDLSAIPRRYFFELMAFLAELELEKEKLEEFASSEGQEDLFNYCNRPRRTLLEVLQDFPNTSSKIPLDYLFELFTPIKARAFSIASSPHGHPNEVHILVAVVKYRTKLLAPRLGLCSNWIATLNLNRRIPVWVKKGSFQFPSDTSIPVIMIGPGTGVAPFRSFITERVALGEAGAERLYLFFGCRYSRQDFHCREEWLNFERNGQLSLFVAFSRDQEEKRYVQHVLCEQADLLWDLLNKKSAYIYVAGNSKNMPDQVRDTFISHVCGGAGELPETSATKFIEQLELNGRYQTETWS
;
A
#
# COMPACT_ATOMS: atom_id res chain seq x y z
N MET A 1 16.49 6.90 -9.30
CA MET A 1 15.75 7.18 -10.56
C MET A 1 15.69 8.66 -10.92
N GLU A 2 15.49 9.57 -9.97
CA GLU A 2 15.41 11.02 -10.25
C GLU A 2 16.74 11.65 -10.64
N ALA A 3 17.84 11.35 -9.98
CA ALA A 3 19.18 11.85 -10.37
C ALA A 3 19.56 11.43 -11.80
N ARG A 4 19.13 10.26 -12.27
CA ARG A 4 19.33 9.79 -13.65
C ARG A 4 18.37 10.43 -14.65
N ARG A 5 17.21 10.91 -14.19
CA ARG A 5 16.27 11.73 -14.98
C ARG A 5 16.86 13.10 -15.30
N ASP A 6 17.66 13.64 -14.39
CA ASP A 6 18.34 14.92 -14.60
C ASP A 6 19.56 14.77 -15.53
N GLN A 7 20.24 13.63 -15.52
CA GLN A 7 21.25 13.30 -16.56
C GLN A 7 20.62 13.22 -17.96
N LEU A 8 19.43 12.61 -18.08
CA LEU A 8 18.68 12.63 -19.36
C LEU A 8 18.26 14.03 -19.79
N LYS A 9 17.86 14.90 -18.86
CA LYS A 9 17.55 16.32 -19.17
C LYS A 9 18.78 17.11 -19.62
N MET A 10 19.98 16.80 -19.09
CA MET A 10 21.23 17.40 -19.55
C MET A 10 21.62 16.95 -20.95
N LEU A 11 21.44 15.67 -21.27
CA LEU A 11 21.61 15.17 -22.64
C LEU A 11 20.66 15.88 -23.62
N GLN A 12 19.42 16.17 -23.22
CA GLN A 12 18.46 16.94 -24.01
C GLN A 12 18.91 18.43 -24.23
N LYS A 13 19.51 19.07 -23.22
CA LYS A 13 20.01 20.45 -23.34
C LYS A 13 21.27 20.57 -24.21
N GLY A 14 22.13 19.55 -24.25
CA GLY A 14 23.36 19.54 -25.06
C GLY A 14 23.13 19.38 -26.57
N TYR A 15 22.00 18.84 -26.99
CA TYR A 15 21.67 18.57 -28.39
C TYR A 15 20.62 19.56 -29.00
N GLY A 16 20.62 20.80 -28.56
CA GLY A 16 19.70 21.84 -29.04
C GLY A 16 19.80 22.13 -30.54
N GLY A 17 19.05 21.40 -31.35
CA GLY A 17 18.98 21.66 -32.80
C GLY A 17 18.17 20.67 -33.65
N LYS A 18 17.85 19.48 -33.16
CA LYS A 18 17.07 18.50 -33.93
C LYS A 18 16.04 17.79 -33.02
N HIS A 19 15.08 18.58 -32.54
CA HIS A 19 14.13 18.13 -31.52
C HIS A 19 13.07 17.09 -31.97
N GLY A 20 12.85 16.88 -33.24
CA GLY A 20 11.82 15.95 -33.73
C GLY A 20 12.21 14.48 -33.63
N ASP A 21 13.45 14.14 -33.99
CA ASP A 21 13.87 12.75 -34.11
C ASP A 21 14.27 12.10 -32.77
N ILE A 22 14.88 12.90 -31.88
CA ILE A 22 15.39 12.37 -30.59
C ILE A 22 14.24 12.10 -29.63
N THR A 23 13.19 12.94 -29.61
CA THR A 23 12.03 12.76 -28.72
C THR A 23 11.17 11.56 -29.14
N SER A 24 11.00 11.33 -30.43
CA SER A 24 10.27 10.13 -30.91
C SER A 24 11.07 8.85 -30.71
N TRP A 25 12.39 8.93 -30.82
CA TRP A 25 13.29 7.80 -30.57
C TRP A 25 13.37 7.44 -29.08
N VAL A 26 13.53 8.43 -28.23
CA VAL A 26 13.52 8.26 -26.74
C VAL A 26 12.16 7.75 -26.27
N LEU A 27 11.05 8.17 -26.86
CA LEU A 27 9.72 7.64 -26.54
C LEU A 27 9.56 6.18 -27.02
N CYS A 28 10.05 5.84 -28.21
CA CYS A 28 10.02 4.47 -28.73
C CYS A 28 10.93 3.52 -27.93
N GLU A 29 12.11 4.01 -27.50
CA GLU A 29 13.02 3.27 -26.62
C GLU A 29 12.51 3.23 -25.18
N GLN A 30 11.83 4.24 -24.66
CA GLN A 30 11.14 4.15 -23.36
C GLN A 30 10.09 3.04 -23.36
N TRP A 31 9.35 2.84 -24.45
CA TRP A 31 8.42 1.72 -24.58
C TRP A 31 9.15 0.38 -24.69
N MET A 32 10.25 0.28 -25.45
CA MET A 32 11.08 -0.93 -25.47
C MET A 32 11.81 -1.19 -24.17
N ILE A 33 12.20 -0.15 -23.44
CA ILE A 33 12.76 -0.21 -22.09
C ILE A 33 11.72 -0.69 -21.09
N ILE A 34 10.50 -0.15 -21.11
CA ILE A 34 9.38 -0.61 -20.28
C ILE A 34 9.01 -2.06 -20.62
N LEU A 35 8.97 -2.42 -21.89
CA LEU A 35 8.72 -3.80 -22.33
C LEU A 35 9.86 -4.77 -21.97
N SER A 36 11.12 -4.35 -22.07
CA SER A 36 12.26 -5.19 -21.66
C SER A 36 12.34 -5.33 -20.13
N VAL A 37 12.09 -4.28 -19.38
CA VAL A 37 11.94 -4.36 -17.91
C VAL A 37 10.75 -5.23 -17.53
N SER A 38 9.62 -5.15 -18.24
CA SER A 38 8.47 -6.06 -18.01
C SER A 38 8.80 -7.51 -18.34
N LEU A 39 9.62 -7.78 -19.36
CA LEU A 39 10.09 -9.14 -19.72
C LEU A 39 11.09 -9.69 -18.68
N TYR A 40 11.92 -8.83 -18.09
CA TYR A 40 12.82 -9.20 -16.98
C TYR A 40 12.09 -9.26 -15.63
N MET A 41 11.05 -8.44 -15.41
CA MET A 41 10.26 -8.41 -14.17
C MET A 41 9.22 -9.55 -14.07
N ASN A 42 9.00 -10.34 -15.11
CA ASN A 42 8.21 -11.58 -15.02
C ASN A 42 8.93 -12.69 -14.23
N ASP A 43 10.17 -12.46 -13.82
CA ASP A 43 10.87 -13.30 -12.86
C ASP A 43 10.76 -12.64 -11.46
N ASP A 44 9.54 -12.61 -10.91
CA ASP A 44 9.20 -12.11 -9.56
C ASP A 44 9.93 -12.87 -8.41
N GLN A 45 10.92 -13.69 -8.75
CA GLN A 45 11.62 -14.59 -7.85
C GLN A 45 13.12 -14.30 -7.70
N HIS A 46 13.61 -13.13 -8.07
CA HIS A 46 14.97 -12.78 -7.65
C HIS A 46 14.94 -12.55 -6.13
N ASP A 47 15.51 -13.49 -5.37
CA ASP A 47 15.62 -13.47 -3.91
C ASP A 47 16.24 -12.16 -3.36
N LEU A 48 16.96 -11.41 -4.19
CA LEU A 48 17.65 -10.16 -3.85
C LEU A 48 16.86 -8.88 -4.19
N GLY A 49 15.67 -9.00 -4.79
CA GLY A 49 14.81 -7.85 -5.11
C GLY A 49 15.07 -7.21 -6.48
N VAL A 50 14.32 -6.14 -6.77
CA VAL A 50 14.28 -5.46 -8.08
C VAL A 50 15.65 -4.90 -8.52
N ASP A 51 16.48 -4.47 -7.58
CA ASP A 51 17.78 -3.87 -7.88
C ASP A 51 18.74 -4.87 -8.54
N ALA A 52 18.65 -6.17 -8.22
CA ALA A 52 19.46 -7.22 -8.82
C ALA A 52 19.22 -7.38 -10.34
N VAL A 53 18.01 -7.08 -10.78
CA VAL A 53 17.61 -7.16 -12.20
C VAL A 53 17.86 -5.83 -12.91
N VAL A 54 17.57 -4.72 -12.22
CA VAL A 54 17.63 -3.37 -12.82
C VAL A 54 19.06 -2.86 -13.00
N ASP A 55 19.98 -3.18 -12.09
CA ASP A 55 21.35 -2.68 -12.15
C ASP A 55 22.16 -3.17 -13.36
N PRO A 56 22.23 -4.47 -13.69
CA PRO A 56 22.90 -4.95 -14.89
C PRO A 56 22.28 -4.33 -16.15
N TRP A 57 20.96 -4.29 -16.21
CA TRP A 57 20.23 -3.71 -17.33
C TRP A 57 20.53 -2.21 -17.50
N LEU A 58 20.54 -1.42 -16.41
CA LEU A 58 20.88 -0.01 -16.45
C LEU A 58 22.33 0.21 -16.90
N LYS A 59 23.27 -0.65 -16.46
CA LYS A 59 24.67 -0.59 -16.87
C LYS A 59 24.80 -0.77 -18.40
N ASP A 60 24.14 -1.78 -18.94
CA ASP A 60 24.15 -2.06 -20.38
C ASP A 60 23.46 -0.96 -21.19
N LEU A 61 22.33 -0.46 -20.70
CA LEU A 61 21.62 0.67 -21.30
C LEU A 61 22.50 1.91 -21.38
N TRP A 62 23.17 2.29 -20.27
CA TRP A 62 24.05 3.46 -20.27
C TRP A 62 25.27 3.27 -21.16
N ALA A 63 25.88 2.10 -21.18
CA ALA A 63 26.99 1.79 -22.10
C ALA A 63 26.56 1.96 -23.56
N LYS A 64 25.38 1.48 -23.93
CA LYS A 64 24.82 1.61 -25.28
C LYS A 64 24.45 3.07 -25.60
N LEU A 65 23.78 3.77 -24.68
CA LEU A 65 23.43 5.20 -24.87
C LEU A 65 24.69 6.06 -25.08
N LEU A 66 25.71 5.89 -24.27
CA LEU A 66 26.96 6.64 -24.39
C LEU A 66 27.75 6.29 -25.66
N SER A 67 27.62 5.07 -26.19
CA SER A 67 28.21 4.70 -27.49
C SER A 67 27.49 5.37 -28.68
N LEU A 68 26.17 5.54 -28.59
CA LEU A 68 25.35 6.18 -29.62
C LEU A 68 25.36 7.70 -29.53
N PHE A 69 25.39 8.21 -28.29
CA PHE A 69 25.35 9.63 -27.96
C PHE A 69 26.50 9.95 -26.97
N PRO A 70 27.74 10.09 -27.45
CA PRO A 70 28.87 10.43 -26.59
C PRO A 70 28.64 11.76 -25.91
N LEU A 71 29.17 11.92 -24.70
CA LEU A 71 29.08 13.21 -23.99
C LEU A 71 29.68 14.32 -24.84
N PRO A 72 29.07 15.51 -24.83
CA PRO A 72 29.62 16.68 -25.50
C PRO A 72 31.06 16.99 -25.01
N GLN A 73 31.89 17.49 -25.89
CA GLN A 73 33.28 17.83 -25.57
C GLN A 73 33.34 18.80 -24.38
N GLY A 74 34.00 18.44 -23.29
CA GLY A 74 34.06 19.24 -22.07
C GLY A 74 32.93 18.97 -21.05
N ALA A 75 32.02 18.02 -21.31
CA ALA A 75 31.07 17.59 -20.34
C ALA A 75 31.72 16.51 -19.44
N GLU A 76 31.79 16.78 -18.15
CA GLU A 76 32.22 15.81 -17.14
C GLU A 76 31.01 15.18 -16.42
N PRO A 77 31.14 13.95 -15.93
CA PRO A 77 30.14 13.36 -15.03
C PRO A 77 29.91 14.28 -13.83
N LEU A 78 28.65 14.43 -13.40
CA LEU A 78 28.35 15.19 -12.20
C LEU A 78 29.05 14.60 -10.98
N ASP A 79 29.73 15.46 -10.22
CA ASP A 79 30.34 15.07 -8.93
C ASP A 79 29.26 14.59 -7.95
N ARG A 80 29.63 13.67 -7.07
CA ARG A 80 28.76 13.10 -6.02
C ARG A 80 28.11 14.17 -5.14
N SER A 81 28.83 15.27 -4.85
CA SER A 81 28.29 16.38 -4.07
C SER A 81 27.08 17.07 -4.76
N HIS A 82 27.07 17.11 -6.10
CA HIS A 82 25.95 17.63 -6.87
C HIS A 82 24.76 16.64 -6.90
N VAL A 83 25.04 15.36 -7.04
CA VAL A 83 24.03 14.29 -7.11
C VAL A 83 23.28 14.15 -5.79
N TYR A 84 23.99 14.35 -4.67
CA TYR A 84 23.43 14.21 -3.33
C TYR A 84 23.05 15.54 -2.67
N ALA A 85 23.11 16.66 -3.40
CA ALA A 85 22.65 17.93 -2.87
C ALA A 85 21.16 17.88 -2.51
N PRO A 86 20.76 18.37 -1.33
CA PRO A 86 19.36 18.36 -0.93
C PRO A 86 18.52 19.25 -1.84
N ARG A 87 17.33 18.79 -2.20
CA ARG A 87 16.41 19.43 -3.16
C ARG A 87 15.88 20.77 -2.66
N TRP A 88 15.72 20.91 -1.35
CA TRP A 88 15.15 22.09 -0.72
C TRP A 88 16.08 22.63 0.35
N THR A 89 15.92 23.90 0.69
CA THR A 89 16.50 24.50 1.88
C THR A 89 15.52 24.35 3.04
N VAL A 90 15.97 23.77 4.15
CA VAL A 90 15.16 23.56 5.34
C VAL A 90 15.73 24.40 6.47
N THR A 91 14.94 25.30 7.05
CA THR A 91 15.38 26.22 8.10
C THR A 91 14.53 26.07 9.35
N CYS A 92 15.16 26.18 10.53
CA CYS A 92 14.45 26.34 11.78
C CYS A 92 14.15 27.84 11.99
N VAL A 93 12.86 28.13 12.21
CA VAL A 93 12.40 29.46 12.54
C VAL A 93 12.31 29.55 14.05
N THR A 94 13.11 30.44 14.68
CA THR A 94 13.04 30.65 16.11
C THR A 94 11.70 31.28 16.51
N SER A 95 11.10 30.81 17.59
CA SER A 95 9.80 31.27 18.10
C SER A 95 9.73 32.78 18.35
N GLN A 96 10.90 33.44 18.51
CA GLN A 96 10.99 34.90 18.69
C GLN A 96 10.61 35.72 17.46
N HIS A 97 10.69 35.13 16.26
CA HIS A 97 10.35 35.79 14.98
C HIS A 97 8.95 35.46 14.46
N LEU A 98 8.21 34.62 15.16
CA LEU A 98 6.85 34.23 14.77
C LEU A 98 5.81 35.12 15.47
N HIS A 99 4.97 35.80 14.68
CA HIS A 99 3.78 36.48 15.22
C HIS A 99 2.91 35.46 15.98
N LYS A 100 2.38 35.85 17.18
CA LYS A 100 1.50 34.98 17.98
C LYS A 100 0.38 34.31 17.20
N GLY A 101 -0.18 34.97 16.18
CA GLY A 101 -1.20 34.42 15.29
C GLY A 101 -0.72 33.26 14.43
N LEU A 102 0.54 33.25 13.95
CA LEU A 102 1.09 32.16 13.18
C LEU A 102 1.37 30.93 14.03
N MET A 103 1.83 31.12 15.27
CA MET A 103 2.00 30.05 16.26
C MET A 103 0.67 29.36 16.57
N THR A 104 -0.40 30.13 16.76
CA THR A 104 -1.75 29.57 17.01
C THR A 104 -2.25 28.76 15.79
N MET A 105 -2.00 29.23 14.58
CA MET A 105 -2.33 28.48 13.36
C MET A 105 -1.53 27.16 13.24
N ILE A 106 -0.23 27.20 13.48
CA ILE A 106 0.63 26.01 13.40
C ILE A 106 0.25 24.97 14.47
N GLN A 107 -0.04 25.44 15.68
CA GLN A 107 -0.45 24.58 16.79
C GLN A 107 -1.90 24.07 16.66
N GLY A 108 -2.78 24.85 16.03
CA GLY A 108 -4.21 24.55 15.90
C GLY A 108 -4.57 23.55 14.78
N THR A 109 -3.70 23.32 13.81
CA THR A 109 -3.95 22.33 12.77
C THR A 109 -3.65 20.91 13.28
N GLU A 110 -4.68 20.06 13.32
CA GLU A 110 -4.51 18.67 13.78
C GLU A 110 -3.71 17.82 12.78
N ASP A 111 -3.96 17.97 11.47
CA ASP A 111 -3.35 17.17 10.41
C ASP A 111 -2.84 18.07 9.26
N PRO A 112 -1.73 18.83 9.47
CA PRO A 112 -1.28 19.85 8.51
C PRO A 112 -0.75 19.28 7.20
N PHE A 113 -0.37 18.00 7.19
CA PHE A 113 0.27 17.35 6.05
C PHE A 113 -0.69 16.61 5.12
N ILE A 114 -1.98 16.51 5.48
CA ILE A 114 -2.99 15.84 4.66
C ILE A 114 -3.79 16.89 3.89
N ILE A 115 -3.49 17.00 2.60
CA ILE A 115 -4.19 17.91 1.69
C ILE A 115 -4.82 17.08 0.59
N LYS A 116 -6.13 16.88 0.67
CA LYS A 116 -6.92 16.13 -0.30
C LYS A 116 -8.26 16.83 -0.54
N GLU A 117 -8.72 16.78 -1.78
CA GLU A 117 -10.09 17.11 -2.12
C GLU A 117 -11.02 16.09 -1.44
N ASN A 118 -12.16 16.55 -0.94
CA ASN A 118 -13.13 15.72 -0.23
C ASN A 118 -12.59 15.05 1.06
N LEU A 119 -11.58 15.66 1.69
CA LEU A 119 -11.11 15.24 3.00
C LEU A 119 -12.19 15.50 4.06
N ILE A 120 -12.53 14.49 4.82
CA ILE A 120 -13.54 14.55 5.87
C ILE A 120 -12.90 14.13 7.19
N LYS A 121 -13.27 14.82 8.29
CA LYS A 121 -12.92 14.40 9.64
C LYS A 121 -14.03 13.51 10.19
N ALA A 122 -13.82 12.22 10.20
CA ALA A 122 -14.75 11.24 10.73
C ALA A 122 -14.42 10.90 12.19
N SER A 123 -15.43 10.70 13.03
CA SER A 123 -15.27 10.37 14.44
C SER A 123 -15.33 8.86 14.66
N VAL A 124 -14.40 8.32 15.43
CA VAL A 124 -14.41 6.92 15.84
C VAL A 124 -15.57 6.68 16.80
N ILE A 125 -16.53 5.86 16.41
CA ILE A 125 -17.67 5.46 17.25
C ILE A 125 -17.54 4.04 17.79
N GLU A 126 -16.73 3.20 17.14
CA GLU A 126 -16.43 1.85 17.59
C GLU A 126 -15.07 1.41 17.03
N ASN A 127 -14.30 0.69 17.84
CA ASN A 127 -13.03 0.06 17.45
C ASN A 127 -12.87 -1.23 18.29
N HIS A 128 -13.53 -2.29 17.87
CA HIS A 128 -13.50 -3.54 18.62
C HIS A 128 -12.82 -4.66 17.83
N ARG A 129 -12.23 -5.60 18.58
CA ARG A 129 -11.64 -6.80 18.03
C ARG A 129 -12.75 -7.78 17.68
N THR A 130 -12.77 -8.26 16.42
CA THR A 130 -13.75 -9.23 15.91
C THR A 130 -13.28 -10.67 16.04
N THR A 131 -12.00 -10.89 16.32
CA THR A 131 -11.41 -12.20 16.61
C THR A 131 -11.36 -12.45 18.11
N SER A 132 -11.44 -13.72 18.54
CA SER A 132 -11.27 -14.05 19.96
C SER A 132 -9.90 -13.63 20.48
N GLU A 133 -9.77 -13.40 21.79
CA GLU A 133 -8.48 -12.99 22.38
C GLU A 133 -7.39 -14.05 22.21
N SER A 134 -7.77 -15.33 22.18
CA SER A 134 -6.87 -16.46 21.96
C SER A 134 -6.42 -16.62 20.50
N HIS A 135 -7.07 -15.92 19.56
CA HIS A 135 -6.70 -16.00 18.15
C HIS A 135 -5.39 -15.27 17.90
N PHE A 136 -4.50 -15.86 17.07
CA PHE A 136 -3.16 -15.33 16.79
C PHE A 136 -3.16 -13.93 16.14
N GLN A 137 -4.21 -13.59 15.37
CA GLN A 137 -4.35 -12.34 14.66
C GLN A 137 -5.45 -11.48 15.28
N ASP A 138 -5.13 -10.24 15.63
CA ASP A 138 -6.12 -9.24 15.97
C ASP A 138 -6.73 -8.71 14.66
N VAL A 139 -8.04 -8.83 14.51
CA VAL A 139 -8.81 -8.18 13.43
C VAL A 139 -9.84 -7.28 14.08
N ARG A 140 -9.93 -6.05 13.58
CA ARG A 140 -10.80 -5.03 14.17
C ARG A 140 -11.84 -4.53 13.19
N LEU A 141 -13.05 -4.34 13.68
CA LEU A 141 -14.06 -3.53 13.04
C LEU A 141 -13.92 -2.11 13.56
N LEU A 142 -13.51 -1.19 12.69
CA LEU A 142 -13.51 0.24 12.95
C LEU A 142 -14.77 0.83 12.33
N ARG A 143 -15.60 1.50 13.17
CA ARG A 143 -16.77 2.26 12.72
C ARG A 143 -16.52 3.74 12.94
N LEU A 144 -16.75 4.51 11.91
CA LEU A 144 -16.56 5.96 11.90
C LEU A 144 -17.89 6.64 11.59
N SER A 145 -18.24 7.65 12.36
CA SER A 145 -19.42 8.50 12.12
C SER A 145 -19.06 9.70 11.26
N THR A 146 -19.84 9.93 10.20
CA THR A 146 -19.74 11.11 9.35
C THR A 146 -20.99 11.28 8.50
N SER A 147 -21.53 12.50 8.45
CA SER A 147 -22.69 12.82 7.59
C SER A 147 -22.31 13.34 6.20
N MET A 148 -21.02 13.45 5.90
CA MET A 148 -20.53 14.12 4.69
C MET A 148 -19.87 13.15 3.70
N LEU A 149 -19.77 11.86 4.02
CA LEU A 149 -19.12 10.87 3.17
C LEU A 149 -20.13 10.19 2.24
N THR A 150 -19.87 10.28 0.96
CA THR A 150 -20.61 9.52 -0.07
C THR A 150 -19.69 8.44 -0.62
N TYR A 151 -20.20 7.22 -0.70
CA TYR A 151 -19.48 6.07 -1.25
C TYR A 151 -20.48 5.03 -1.80
N ASN A 152 -19.99 4.10 -2.58
CA ASN A 152 -20.75 2.95 -3.05
C ASN A 152 -20.10 1.64 -2.58
N PRO A 153 -20.83 0.53 -2.52
CA PRO A 153 -20.22 -0.79 -2.34
C PRO A 153 -19.10 -1.04 -3.34
N GLY A 154 -17.95 -1.51 -2.85
CA GLY A 154 -16.74 -1.69 -3.65
C GLY A 154 -15.75 -0.53 -3.59
N ASP A 155 -16.13 0.62 -3.03
CA ASP A 155 -15.20 1.73 -2.79
C ASP A 155 -14.26 1.46 -1.60
N VAL A 156 -13.17 2.21 -1.53
CA VAL A 156 -12.16 2.08 -0.48
C VAL A 156 -12.05 3.36 0.35
N LEU A 157 -11.87 3.20 1.64
CA LEU A 157 -11.58 4.28 2.57
C LEU A 157 -10.06 4.47 2.67
N MET A 158 -9.61 5.68 2.42
CA MET A 158 -8.20 6.06 2.56
C MET A 158 -7.95 6.62 3.95
N VAL A 159 -6.96 6.06 4.65
CA VAL A 159 -6.58 6.43 6.01
C VAL A 159 -5.08 6.71 6.06
N THR A 160 -4.67 7.87 6.58
CA THR A 160 -3.27 8.21 6.82
C THR A 160 -2.94 7.99 8.29
N PRO A 161 -2.02 7.08 8.62
CA PRO A 161 -1.64 6.84 10.00
C PRO A 161 -0.67 7.89 10.54
N HIS A 162 -0.48 7.89 11.85
CA HIS A 162 0.61 8.58 12.52
C HIS A 162 1.65 7.57 13.04
N ASN A 163 2.88 8.02 13.22
CA ASN A 163 3.88 7.25 13.96
C ASN A 163 3.47 7.10 15.43
N SER A 164 3.88 6.00 16.06
CA SER A 164 3.66 5.79 17.49
C SER A 164 4.47 6.81 18.32
N ALA A 165 3.96 7.16 19.50
CA ALA A 165 4.67 8.03 20.43
C ALA A 165 6.06 7.50 20.80
N GLU A 166 6.21 6.16 20.86
CA GLU A 166 7.50 5.50 21.10
C GLU A 166 8.49 5.75 19.97
N ASN A 167 8.07 5.58 18.71
CA ASN A 167 8.93 5.83 17.56
C ASN A 167 9.31 7.31 17.44
N VAL A 168 8.36 8.22 17.70
CA VAL A 168 8.61 9.67 17.73
C VAL A 168 9.66 10.01 18.80
N LYS A 169 9.51 9.48 20.01
CA LYS A 169 10.50 9.65 21.08
C LYS A 169 11.87 9.12 20.68
N LYS A 170 11.92 7.89 20.14
CA LYS A 170 13.16 7.27 19.67
C LYS A 170 13.84 8.08 18.56
N PHE A 171 13.09 8.68 17.65
CA PHE A 171 13.64 9.55 16.61
C PHE A 171 14.43 10.71 17.22
N PHE A 172 13.89 11.44 18.20
CA PHE A 172 14.57 12.56 18.84
C PHE A 172 15.73 12.13 19.78
N GLU A 173 15.68 10.90 20.30
CA GLU A 173 16.81 10.32 21.04
C GLU A 173 17.99 9.98 20.13
N LEU A 174 17.72 9.48 18.91
CA LEU A 174 18.75 9.12 17.92
C LEU A 174 19.29 10.34 17.17
N LEU A 175 18.48 11.37 17.01
CA LEU A 175 18.78 12.60 16.25
C LEU A 175 18.62 13.83 17.14
N PRO A 176 19.46 13.97 18.19
CA PRO A 176 19.34 15.04 19.18
C PRO A 176 19.59 16.44 18.61
N GLN A 177 20.19 16.54 17.40
CA GLN A 177 20.35 17.81 16.69
C GLN A 177 19.01 18.41 16.21
N PHE A 178 17.91 17.63 16.21
CA PHE A 178 16.58 18.12 15.84
C PHE A 178 15.75 18.36 17.10
N ASP A 179 15.42 19.64 17.34
CA ASP A 179 14.58 20.03 18.46
C ASP A 179 13.08 19.81 18.14
N PRO A 180 12.33 18.98 18.92
CA PRO A 180 10.90 18.71 18.71
C PRO A 180 10.03 19.98 18.74
N ASP A 181 10.43 21.01 19.47
CA ASP A 181 9.67 22.25 19.64
C ASP A 181 9.99 23.30 18.56
N SER A 182 10.97 23.03 17.70
CA SER A 182 11.33 23.94 16.62
C SER A 182 10.22 24.03 15.55
N ILE A 183 10.10 25.20 14.95
CA ILE A 183 9.27 25.42 13.77
C ILE A 183 10.14 25.36 12.54
N VAL A 184 9.74 24.55 11.57
CA VAL A 184 10.48 24.29 10.33
C VAL A 184 9.80 24.98 9.16
N SER A 185 10.60 25.55 8.27
CA SER A 185 10.18 26.11 6.99
C SER A 185 11.01 25.49 5.87
N VAL A 186 10.35 25.10 4.78
CA VAL A 186 10.96 24.51 3.60
C VAL A 186 10.81 25.49 2.43
N THR A 187 11.92 25.78 1.74
CA THR A 187 11.95 26.70 0.60
C THR A 187 12.61 26.04 -0.62
N GLU A 188 12.21 26.44 -1.80
CA GLU A 188 12.74 25.95 -3.07
C GLU A 188 14.19 26.43 -3.26
N LYS A 189 15.08 25.53 -3.69
CA LYS A 189 16.42 25.87 -4.17
C LYS A 189 16.43 26.17 -5.66
N SER A 190 15.51 25.55 -6.41
CA SER A 190 15.35 25.71 -7.84
C SER A 190 13.87 25.73 -8.21
N PRO A 191 13.45 26.58 -9.15
CA PRO A 191 12.06 26.58 -9.66
C PRO A 191 11.63 25.24 -10.29
N ASP A 192 12.59 24.44 -10.76
CA ASP A 192 12.31 23.15 -11.38
C ASP A 192 11.93 22.06 -10.37
N VAL A 193 12.18 22.30 -9.09
CA VAL A 193 11.91 21.34 -7.99
C VAL A 193 11.05 22.01 -6.91
N PRO A 194 9.75 22.18 -7.16
CA PRO A 194 8.87 22.88 -6.24
C PRO A 194 8.70 22.12 -4.92
N VAL A 195 8.54 22.87 -3.82
CA VAL A 195 8.19 22.29 -2.52
C VAL A 195 6.81 21.64 -2.60
N PRO A 196 6.66 20.39 -2.14
CA PRO A 196 5.36 19.72 -2.06
C PRO A 196 4.36 20.53 -1.23
N ILE A 197 3.10 20.55 -1.67
CA ILE A 197 2.04 21.33 -1.02
C ILE A 197 1.99 21.17 0.50
N PRO A 198 2.11 19.94 1.07
CA PRO A 198 2.08 19.75 2.53
C PRO A 198 3.22 20.47 3.29
N LEU A 199 4.34 20.76 2.62
CA LEU A 199 5.52 21.37 3.25
C LEU A 199 5.65 22.89 2.96
N ARG A 200 4.73 23.50 2.20
CA ARG A 200 4.80 24.92 1.82
C ARG A 200 4.52 25.89 2.97
N LYS A 201 3.88 25.43 4.04
CA LYS A 201 3.63 26.25 5.23
C LYS A 201 4.56 25.80 6.35
N PRO A 202 5.02 26.71 7.21
CA PRO A 202 5.78 26.31 8.40
C PRO A 202 5.00 25.35 9.28
N PHE A 203 5.71 24.39 9.88
CA PHE A 203 5.15 23.33 10.70
C PHE A 203 6.05 23.02 11.91
N SER A 204 5.50 22.40 12.94
CA SER A 204 6.27 21.91 14.08
C SER A 204 7.08 20.67 13.69
N MET A 205 8.36 20.61 14.07
CA MET A 205 9.22 19.44 13.85
C MET A 205 8.58 18.18 14.44
N LYS A 206 8.05 18.24 15.66
CA LYS A 206 7.36 17.12 16.29
C LYS A 206 6.18 16.62 15.46
N LYS A 207 5.33 17.52 14.92
CA LYS A 207 4.21 17.12 14.05
C LYS A 207 4.71 16.52 12.72
N CYS A 208 5.81 17.02 12.17
CA CYS A 208 6.42 16.46 10.97
C CYS A 208 6.87 15.01 11.21
N VAL A 209 7.58 14.76 12.30
CA VAL A 209 8.03 13.42 12.69
C VAL A 209 6.84 12.51 13.01
N GLU A 210 5.78 13.01 13.65
CA GLU A 210 4.60 12.23 14.00
C GLU A 210 3.73 11.87 12.79
N GLN A 211 3.54 12.80 11.84
CA GLN A 211 2.47 12.71 10.85
C GLN A 211 2.95 12.67 9.39
N PHE A 212 4.21 13.01 9.12
CA PHE A 212 4.72 13.10 7.75
C PHE A 212 5.84 12.11 7.43
N LEU A 213 6.86 11.97 8.28
CA LEU A 213 8.00 11.09 8.04
C LEU A 213 7.67 9.63 8.36
N ASP A 214 7.85 8.70 7.42
CA ASP A 214 7.63 7.27 7.67
C ASP A 214 8.85 6.66 8.39
N LEU A 215 8.80 6.63 9.72
CA LEU A 215 9.84 6.07 10.57
C LEU A 215 9.91 4.54 10.50
N SER A 216 8.85 3.90 10.05
CA SER A 216 8.75 2.43 9.93
C SER A 216 9.13 1.93 8.54
N ALA A 217 9.44 2.83 7.61
CA ALA A 217 9.88 2.47 6.28
C ALA A 217 11.16 1.62 6.32
N ILE A 218 11.26 0.68 5.39
CA ILE A 218 12.49 -0.08 5.17
C ILE A 218 13.37 0.76 4.24
N PRO A 219 14.61 1.12 4.66
CA PRO A 219 15.48 1.91 3.83
C PRO A 219 15.81 1.19 2.52
N ARG A 220 15.91 1.96 1.45
CA ARG A 220 16.36 1.49 0.13
C ARG A 220 17.84 1.82 -0.06
N ARG A 221 18.48 1.27 -1.07
CA ARG A 221 19.90 1.49 -1.38
C ARG A 221 20.28 2.98 -1.40
N TYR A 222 19.46 3.84 -1.98
CA TYR A 222 19.71 5.29 -2.00
C TYR A 222 19.86 5.92 -0.61
N PHE A 223 19.14 5.42 0.39
CA PHE A 223 19.34 5.86 1.77
C PHE A 223 20.77 5.60 2.25
N PHE A 224 21.33 4.42 1.95
CA PHE A 224 22.70 4.05 2.33
C PHE A 224 23.74 4.84 1.54
N GLU A 225 23.47 5.16 0.27
CA GLU A 225 24.29 6.09 -0.54
C GLU A 225 24.39 7.48 0.10
N LEU A 226 23.26 8.04 0.56
CA LEU A 226 23.24 9.32 1.26
C LEU A 226 23.93 9.27 2.62
N MET A 227 23.69 8.23 3.39
CA MET A 227 24.35 8.04 4.69
C MET A 227 25.86 7.90 4.52
N ALA A 228 26.34 7.15 3.52
CA ALA A 228 27.75 7.03 3.19
C ALA A 228 28.38 8.38 2.80
N PHE A 229 27.67 9.20 2.03
CA PHE A 229 28.10 10.55 1.67
C PHE A 229 28.22 11.48 2.89
N LEU A 230 27.34 11.33 3.89
CA LEU A 230 27.33 12.12 5.12
C LEU A 230 28.28 11.56 6.21
N ALA A 231 28.78 10.35 6.04
CA ALA A 231 29.59 9.67 7.04
C ALA A 231 31.02 10.24 7.10
N GLU A 232 31.47 10.58 8.32
CA GLU A 232 32.83 11.04 8.59
C GLU A 232 33.70 9.94 9.26
N LEU A 233 33.07 9.00 9.98
CA LEU A 233 33.76 7.87 10.59
C LEU A 233 34.00 6.78 9.54
N GLU A 234 35.28 6.46 9.24
CA GLU A 234 35.63 5.55 8.15
C GLU A 234 34.94 4.18 8.26
N LEU A 235 34.85 3.62 9.45
CA LEU A 235 34.24 2.32 9.70
C LEU A 235 32.72 2.31 9.31
N GLU A 236 31.98 3.38 9.66
CA GLU A 236 30.58 3.50 9.28
C GLU A 236 30.45 3.76 7.76
N LYS A 237 31.35 4.58 7.20
CA LYS A 237 31.39 4.93 5.80
C LYS A 237 31.62 3.71 4.91
N GLU A 238 32.67 2.93 5.17
CA GLU A 238 32.98 1.70 4.44
C GLU A 238 31.77 0.74 4.42
N LYS A 239 31.12 0.55 5.58
CA LYS A 239 29.95 -0.34 5.63
C LYS A 239 28.73 0.21 4.92
N LEU A 240 28.51 1.51 4.96
CA LEU A 240 27.42 2.17 4.24
C LEU A 240 27.67 2.15 2.72
N GLU A 241 28.92 2.34 2.27
CA GLU A 241 29.33 2.21 0.86
C GLU A 241 29.18 0.78 0.35
N GLU A 242 29.52 -0.23 1.17
CA GLU A 242 29.28 -1.63 0.85
C GLU A 242 27.79 -1.89 0.59
N PHE A 243 26.89 -1.46 1.49
CA PHE A 243 25.44 -1.59 1.33
C PHE A 243 24.87 -0.79 0.14
N ALA A 244 25.55 0.29 -0.25
CA ALA A 244 25.19 1.12 -1.39
C ALA A 244 25.67 0.54 -2.73
N SER A 245 26.64 -0.36 -2.71
CA SER A 245 27.25 -0.94 -3.91
C SER A 245 26.39 -2.03 -4.55
N SER A 246 26.64 -2.32 -5.83
CA SER A 246 26.03 -3.48 -6.52
C SER A 246 26.55 -4.81 -5.98
N GLU A 247 27.79 -4.84 -5.54
CA GLU A 247 28.46 -6.03 -4.98
C GLU A 247 27.91 -6.37 -3.59
N GLY A 248 27.57 -5.35 -2.78
CA GLY A 248 27.01 -5.51 -1.43
C GLY A 248 25.49 -5.74 -1.36
N GLN A 249 24.86 -5.99 -2.48
CA GLN A 249 23.39 -6.13 -2.58
C GLN A 249 22.84 -7.29 -1.74
N GLU A 250 23.54 -8.43 -1.71
CA GLU A 250 23.15 -9.57 -0.87
C GLU A 250 23.28 -9.24 0.62
N ASP A 251 24.34 -8.53 1.00
CA ASP A 251 24.55 -8.08 2.38
C ASP A 251 23.48 -7.09 2.82
N LEU A 252 23.13 -6.12 1.97
CA LEU A 252 22.01 -5.20 2.21
C LEU A 252 20.69 -5.95 2.36
N PHE A 253 20.40 -6.93 1.49
CA PHE A 253 19.19 -7.74 1.57
C PHE A 253 19.11 -8.49 2.89
N ASN A 254 20.19 -9.16 3.31
CA ASN A 254 20.27 -9.92 4.56
C ASN A 254 20.23 -9.02 5.80
N TYR A 255 20.85 -7.83 5.75
CA TYR A 255 20.87 -6.86 6.84
C TYR A 255 19.54 -6.13 7.01
N CYS A 256 18.93 -5.68 5.92
CA CYS A 256 17.81 -4.74 5.95
C CYS A 256 16.49 -5.35 5.43
N ASN A 257 16.47 -5.86 4.20
CA ASN A 257 15.22 -6.22 3.52
C ASN A 257 14.58 -7.47 4.11
N ARG A 258 15.36 -8.55 4.27
CA ARG A 258 14.87 -9.84 4.79
C ARG A 258 14.35 -9.74 6.23
N PRO A 259 15.03 -9.09 7.18
CA PRO A 259 14.54 -8.89 8.54
C PRO A 259 13.52 -7.75 8.65
N ARG A 260 13.26 -6.99 7.57
CA ARG A 260 12.42 -5.80 7.58
C ARG A 260 12.90 -4.76 8.60
N ARG A 261 14.18 -4.42 8.55
CA ARG A 261 14.80 -3.42 9.43
C ARG A 261 14.28 -2.03 9.08
N THR A 262 13.85 -1.28 10.08
CA THR A 262 13.27 0.06 9.90
C THR A 262 14.36 1.13 9.82
N LEU A 263 14.01 2.32 9.30
CA LEU A 263 14.88 3.50 9.29
C LEU A 263 15.45 3.80 10.68
N LEU A 264 14.61 3.77 11.73
CA LEU A 264 15.08 4.03 13.11
C LEU A 264 16.11 3.00 13.60
N GLU A 265 15.96 1.73 13.20
CA GLU A 265 16.92 0.69 13.57
C GLU A 265 18.24 0.85 12.84
N VAL A 266 18.22 1.27 11.57
CA VAL A 266 19.43 1.56 10.81
C VAL A 266 20.14 2.79 11.38
N LEU A 267 19.43 3.87 11.70
CA LEU A 267 20.01 5.05 12.34
C LEU A 267 20.66 4.71 13.69
N GLN A 268 20.11 3.77 14.44
CA GLN A 268 20.68 3.29 15.69
C GLN A 268 22.00 2.51 15.48
N ASP A 269 22.13 1.77 14.38
CA ASP A 269 23.32 1.00 14.05
C ASP A 269 24.47 1.89 13.52
N PHE A 270 24.17 3.11 13.04
CA PHE A 270 25.15 4.10 12.54
C PHE A 270 25.09 5.42 13.34
N PRO A 271 25.41 5.41 14.65
CA PRO A 271 25.14 6.55 15.54
C PRO A 271 26.00 7.78 15.24
N ASN A 272 27.26 7.60 14.76
CA ASN A 272 28.15 8.72 14.46
C ASN A 272 27.63 9.50 13.24
N THR A 273 27.24 8.81 12.18
CA THR A 273 26.67 9.42 10.99
C THR A 273 25.31 10.03 11.29
N SER A 274 24.44 9.32 12.03
CA SER A 274 23.09 9.78 12.36
C SER A 274 23.09 11.09 13.15
N SER A 275 23.98 11.23 14.13
CA SER A 275 24.08 12.45 14.94
C SER A 275 24.54 13.70 14.17
N LYS A 276 25.04 13.52 12.94
CA LYS A 276 25.55 14.60 12.09
C LYS A 276 24.69 14.90 10.86
N ILE A 277 23.55 14.22 10.71
CA ILE A 277 22.64 14.47 9.59
C ILE A 277 22.21 15.94 9.60
N PRO A 278 22.49 16.72 8.53
CA PRO A 278 22.04 18.10 8.44
C PRO A 278 20.51 18.17 8.20
N LEU A 279 19.90 19.24 8.67
CA LEU A 279 18.45 19.43 8.57
C LEU A 279 17.93 19.38 7.12
N ASP A 280 18.70 19.90 6.17
CA ASP A 280 18.35 19.89 4.74
C ASP A 280 18.17 18.48 4.17
N TYR A 281 18.83 17.46 4.76
CA TYR A 281 18.73 16.07 4.31
C TYR A 281 17.55 15.30 4.90
N LEU A 282 16.78 15.91 5.81
CA LEU A 282 15.64 15.24 6.45
C LEU A 282 14.66 14.63 5.44
N PHE A 283 14.31 15.40 4.41
CA PHE A 283 13.35 14.97 3.37
C PHE A 283 14.00 14.17 2.22
N GLU A 284 15.31 14.00 2.23
CA GLU A 284 16.02 13.10 1.32
C GLU A 284 16.13 11.69 1.91
N LEU A 285 16.33 11.61 3.23
CA LEU A 285 16.48 10.34 3.95
C LEU A 285 15.13 9.70 4.33
N PHE A 286 14.15 10.52 4.68
CA PHE A 286 12.84 10.03 5.10
C PHE A 286 11.78 10.23 4.03
N THR A 287 11.05 9.16 3.72
CA THR A 287 9.90 9.23 2.83
C THR A 287 8.63 9.65 3.58
N PRO A 288 7.67 10.30 2.91
CA PRO A 288 6.41 10.64 3.56
C PRO A 288 5.56 9.41 3.88
N ILE A 289 4.83 9.47 4.99
CA ILE A 289 3.80 8.49 5.33
C ILE A 289 2.78 8.43 4.20
N LYS A 290 2.51 7.22 3.71
CA LYS A 290 1.49 6.99 2.69
C LYS A 290 0.17 6.60 3.34
N ALA A 291 -0.94 7.10 2.81
CA ALA A 291 -2.26 6.60 3.15
C ALA A 291 -2.43 5.14 2.74
N ARG A 292 -3.22 4.40 3.51
CA ARG A 292 -3.59 3.01 3.21
C ARG A 292 -5.06 2.94 2.82
N ALA A 293 -5.34 2.11 1.82
CA ALA A 293 -6.69 1.82 1.36
C ALA A 293 -7.25 0.63 2.15
N PHE A 294 -8.49 0.77 2.60
CA PHE A 294 -9.26 -0.32 3.22
C PHE A 294 -10.60 -0.43 2.51
N SER A 295 -10.96 -1.62 2.07
CA SER A 295 -12.26 -1.87 1.46
C SER A 295 -13.37 -1.52 2.46
N ILE A 296 -14.33 -0.70 2.03
CA ILE A 296 -15.45 -0.30 2.89
C ILE A 296 -16.35 -1.50 3.15
N ALA A 297 -16.67 -1.72 4.43
CA ALA A 297 -17.46 -2.86 4.91
C ALA A 297 -18.88 -2.46 5.34
N SER A 298 -19.28 -1.20 5.17
CA SER A 298 -20.65 -0.70 5.43
C SER A 298 -21.36 -0.38 4.13
N SER A 299 -22.65 -0.15 4.20
CA SER A 299 -23.45 0.34 3.07
C SER A 299 -24.11 1.69 3.41
N PRO A 300 -24.26 2.60 2.44
CA PRO A 300 -24.91 3.88 2.70
C PRO A 300 -26.36 3.77 3.20
N HIS A 301 -27.12 2.82 2.66
CA HIS A 301 -28.51 2.61 3.05
C HIS A 301 -28.67 1.77 4.31
N GLY A 302 -27.79 0.76 4.51
CA GLY A 302 -27.83 -0.09 5.70
C GLY A 302 -27.18 0.57 6.95
N HIS A 303 -26.23 1.49 6.74
CA HIS A 303 -25.50 2.17 7.81
C HIS A 303 -25.42 3.69 7.54
N PRO A 304 -26.55 4.41 7.60
CA PRO A 304 -26.59 5.83 7.28
C PRO A 304 -25.67 6.65 8.21
N ASN A 305 -24.90 7.56 7.62
CA ASN A 305 -23.91 8.41 8.32
C ASN A 305 -22.74 7.66 8.97
N GLU A 306 -22.48 6.43 8.56
CA GLU A 306 -21.36 5.65 9.04
C GLU A 306 -20.51 5.11 7.87
N VAL A 307 -19.23 4.89 8.16
CA VAL A 307 -18.34 4.09 7.30
C VAL A 307 -17.59 3.09 8.17
N HIS A 308 -17.61 1.83 7.77
CA HIS A 308 -16.96 0.73 8.47
C HIS A 308 -15.82 0.17 7.64
N ILE A 309 -14.74 -0.22 8.31
CA ILE A 309 -13.64 -0.99 7.70
C ILE A 309 -13.25 -2.15 8.61
N LEU A 310 -12.82 -3.26 7.99
CA LEU A 310 -12.33 -4.44 8.69
C LEU A 310 -10.80 -4.51 8.55
N VAL A 311 -10.07 -4.40 9.65
CA VAL A 311 -8.63 -4.19 9.66
C VAL A 311 -7.92 -5.33 10.36
N ALA A 312 -7.13 -6.12 9.62
CA ALA A 312 -6.19 -7.06 10.20
C ALA A 312 -4.98 -6.30 10.76
N VAL A 313 -4.74 -6.40 12.06
CA VAL A 313 -3.60 -5.76 12.73
C VAL A 313 -2.33 -6.54 12.40
N VAL A 314 -1.46 -5.92 11.61
CA VAL A 314 -0.23 -6.57 11.14
C VAL A 314 0.80 -6.62 12.26
N LYS A 315 1.11 -7.84 12.70
CA LYS A 315 2.16 -8.15 13.68
C LYS A 315 2.77 -9.52 13.34
N TYR A 316 4.07 -9.55 13.04
CA TYR A 316 4.76 -10.80 12.72
C TYR A 316 6.19 -10.77 13.20
N ARG A 317 6.81 -11.95 13.32
CA ARG A 317 8.20 -12.11 13.70
C ARG A 317 9.08 -12.34 12.48
N THR A 318 10.27 -11.77 12.51
CA THR A 318 11.35 -12.05 11.59
C THR A 318 12.50 -12.70 12.36
N LYS A 319 13.72 -12.65 11.82
CA LYS A 319 14.94 -13.06 12.56
C LYS A 319 15.30 -12.10 13.71
N LEU A 320 14.71 -10.91 13.75
CA LEU A 320 14.93 -9.91 14.81
C LEU A 320 14.07 -10.23 16.03
N LEU A 321 14.56 -9.86 17.22
CA LEU A 321 13.87 -10.08 18.50
C LEU A 321 12.53 -9.33 18.56
N ALA A 322 12.54 -8.05 18.13
CA ALA A 322 11.34 -7.23 18.13
C ALA A 322 10.39 -7.63 16.96
N PRO A 323 9.10 -7.82 17.24
CA PRO A 323 8.15 -8.10 16.18
C PRO A 323 8.03 -6.91 15.22
N ARG A 324 7.73 -7.20 13.96
CA ARG A 324 7.39 -6.18 12.97
C ARG A 324 5.93 -5.78 13.10
N LEU A 325 5.66 -4.50 13.16
CA LEU A 325 4.33 -3.93 13.30
C LEU A 325 3.98 -3.13 12.03
N GLY A 326 2.79 -3.36 11.48
CA GLY A 326 2.29 -2.53 10.38
C GLY A 326 1.91 -1.14 10.90
N LEU A 327 2.45 -0.07 10.32
CA LEU A 327 2.23 1.30 10.78
C LEU A 327 0.75 1.65 10.91
N CYS A 328 -0.02 1.51 9.82
CA CYS A 328 -1.41 1.94 9.78
C CYS A 328 -2.33 1.07 10.64
N SER A 329 -2.21 -0.26 10.54
CA SER A 329 -3.10 -1.17 11.25
C SER A 329 -2.91 -1.12 12.78
N ASN A 330 -1.67 -0.96 13.25
CA ASN A 330 -1.40 -0.79 14.68
C ASN A 330 -1.84 0.60 15.17
N TRP A 331 -1.63 1.65 14.37
CA TRP A 331 -2.16 2.98 14.71
C TRP A 331 -3.69 2.95 14.83
N ILE A 332 -4.41 2.34 13.87
CA ILE A 332 -5.86 2.17 13.94
C ILE A 332 -6.25 1.42 15.23
N ALA A 333 -5.52 0.36 15.60
CA ALA A 333 -5.81 -0.41 16.81
C ALA A 333 -5.73 0.42 18.11
N THR A 334 -4.99 1.53 18.10
CA THR A 334 -4.86 2.44 19.26
C THR A 334 -5.87 3.58 19.29
N LEU A 335 -6.73 3.72 18.27
CA LEU A 335 -7.69 4.80 18.20
C LEU A 335 -8.77 4.65 19.28
N ASN A 336 -8.92 5.71 20.09
CA ASN A 336 -9.96 5.80 21.11
C ASN A 336 -11.28 6.32 20.52
N LEU A 337 -12.38 6.05 21.21
CA LEU A 337 -13.69 6.60 20.88
C LEU A 337 -13.65 8.13 20.84
N ASN A 338 -14.45 8.71 19.96
CA ASN A 338 -14.54 10.15 19.69
C ASN A 338 -13.28 10.80 19.08
N ARG A 339 -12.22 10.03 18.84
CA ARG A 339 -11.06 10.55 18.08
C ARG A 339 -11.52 10.88 16.65
N ARG A 340 -11.23 12.09 16.21
CA ARG A 340 -11.44 12.51 14.82
C ARG A 340 -10.21 12.16 13.99
N ILE A 341 -10.42 11.50 12.86
CA ILE A 341 -9.36 11.15 11.91
C ILE A 341 -9.72 11.66 10.51
N PRO A 342 -8.74 12.15 9.76
CA PRO A 342 -8.92 12.55 8.38
C PRO A 342 -9.03 11.32 7.48
N VAL A 343 -10.10 11.25 6.70
CA VAL A 343 -10.36 10.17 5.76
C VAL A 343 -10.94 10.70 4.45
N TRP A 344 -10.80 9.94 3.37
CA TRP A 344 -11.48 10.21 2.11
C TRP A 344 -11.78 8.90 1.39
N VAL A 345 -12.74 8.95 0.48
CA VAL A 345 -13.08 7.80 -0.37
C VAL A 345 -12.29 7.85 -1.65
N LYS A 346 -11.84 6.69 -2.09
CA LYS A 346 -11.32 6.46 -3.44
C LYS A 346 -12.16 5.36 -4.09
N LYS A 347 -12.49 5.53 -5.36
CA LYS A 347 -13.16 4.50 -6.13
C LYS A 347 -12.34 3.21 -6.11
N GLY A 348 -12.98 2.11 -5.75
CA GLY A 348 -12.37 0.79 -5.73
C GLY A 348 -12.38 0.12 -7.10
N SER A 349 -11.86 -1.10 -7.16
CA SER A 349 -11.77 -1.89 -8.39
C SER A 349 -13.07 -2.64 -8.70
N PHE A 350 -13.84 -3.02 -7.69
CA PHE A 350 -15.08 -3.75 -7.88
C PHE A 350 -16.20 -2.90 -8.47
N GLN A 351 -16.80 -3.41 -9.53
CA GLN A 351 -17.98 -2.85 -10.17
C GLN A 351 -19.11 -3.89 -10.11
N PHE A 352 -19.97 -3.76 -9.11
CA PHE A 352 -21.12 -4.64 -8.95
C PHE A 352 -22.21 -4.37 -9.99
N PRO A 353 -22.96 -5.40 -10.45
CA PRO A 353 -24.01 -5.21 -11.43
C PRO A 353 -25.13 -4.34 -10.85
N SER A 354 -25.61 -3.38 -11.65
CA SER A 354 -26.79 -2.57 -11.32
C SER A 354 -28.10 -3.34 -11.45
N ASP A 355 -28.13 -4.33 -12.34
CA ASP A 355 -29.29 -5.24 -12.50
C ASP A 355 -29.28 -6.23 -11.31
N THR A 356 -30.30 -6.09 -10.46
CA THR A 356 -30.48 -6.88 -9.24
C THR A 356 -30.90 -8.33 -9.49
N SER A 357 -31.31 -8.67 -10.71
CA SER A 357 -31.67 -10.03 -11.11
C SER A 357 -30.47 -10.92 -11.40
N ILE A 358 -29.31 -10.31 -11.67
CA ILE A 358 -28.06 -11.02 -11.98
C ILE A 358 -27.45 -11.61 -10.70
N PRO A 359 -27.16 -12.92 -10.65
CA PRO A 359 -26.52 -13.52 -9.49
C PRO A 359 -25.08 -13.05 -9.31
N VAL A 360 -24.66 -12.91 -8.03
CA VAL A 360 -23.33 -12.46 -7.64
C VAL A 360 -22.69 -13.50 -6.73
N ILE A 361 -21.56 -14.05 -7.17
CA ILE A 361 -20.72 -15.00 -6.45
C ILE A 361 -19.56 -14.24 -5.81
N MET A 362 -19.51 -14.23 -4.49
CA MET A 362 -18.54 -13.45 -3.68
C MET A 362 -17.64 -14.40 -2.90
N ILE A 363 -16.35 -14.36 -3.14
CA ILE A 363 -15.34 -15.22 -2.48
C ILE A 363 -14.42 -14.34 -1.65
N GLY A 364 -14.61 -14.35 -0.31
CA GLY A 364 -13.94 -13.40 0.59
C GLY A 364 -13.45 -14.04 1.89
N PRO A 365 -12.32 -14.77 1.90
CA PRO A 365 -11.77 -15.31 3.14
C PRO A 365 -11.20 -14.20 4.03
N GLY A 366 -11.41 -14.33 5.35
CA GLY A 366 -10.92 -13.40 6.36
C GLY A 366 -11.43 -11.98 6.14
N THR A 367 -10.53 -10.99 6.14
CA THR A 367 -10.89 -9.58 5.88
C THR A 367 -11.34 -9.31 4.45
N GLY A 368 -11.13 -10.26 3.53
CA GLY A 368 -11.66 -10.19 2.16
C GLY A 368 -13.18 -10.09 2.08
N VAL A 369 -13.88 -10.40 3.15
CA VAL A 369 -15.35 -10.26 3.21
C VAL A 369 -15.82 -8.79 3.26
N ALA A 370 -14.93 -7.82 3.55
CA ALA A 370 -15.30 -6.42 3.76
C ALA A 370 -16.11 -5.80 2.61
N PRO A 371 -15.67 -5.80 1.34
CA PRO A 371 -16.44 -5.23 0.24
C PRO A 371 -17.75 -5.98 0.00
N PHE A 372 -17.81 -7.27 0.29
CA PHE A 372 -19.01 -8.08 0.16
C PHE A 372 -20.04 -7.78 1.25
N ARG A 373 -19.56 -7.50 2.49
CA ARG A 373 -20.44 -7.00 3.54
C ARG A 373 -21.11 -5.70 3.12
N SER A 374 -20.37 -4.77 2.54
CA SER A 374 -20.92 -3.54 2.00
C SER A 374 -22.01 -3.80 0.98
N PHE A 375 -21.74 -4.65 0.00
CA PHE A 375 -22.68 -4.95 -1.10
C PHE A 375 -23.92 -5.72 -0.62
N ILE A 376 -23.76 -6.75 0.21
CA ILE A 376 -24.87 -7.56 0.73
C ILE A 376 -25.79 -6.68 1.60
N THR A 377 -25.22 -5.90 2.52
CA THR A 377 -26.03 -5.03 3.39
C THR A 377 -26.75 -3.93 2.61
N GLU A 378 -26.16 -3.44 1.51
CA GLU A 378 -26.82 -2.52 0.61
C GLU A 378 -28.08 -3.16 -0.04
N ARG A 379 -27.91 -4.35 -0.62
CA ARG A 379 -29.02 -5.10 -1.25
C ARG A 379 -30.11 -5.45 -0.24
N VAL A 380 -29.75 -5.81 0.98
CA VAL A 380 -30.70 -6.08 2.07
C VAL A 380 -31.48 -4.82 2.44
N ALA A 381 -30.78 -3.68 2.62
CA ALA A 381 -31.41 -2.42 2.99
C ALA A 381 -32.38 -1.89 1.91
N LEU A 382 -32.08 -2.14 0.64
CA LEU A 382 -32.94 -1.77 -0.50
C LEU A 382 -34.07 -2.78 -0.77
N GLY A 383 -34.12 -3.91 -0.03
CA GLY A 383 -35.11 -4.97 -0.30
C GLY A 383 -34.84 -5.78 -1.58
N GLU A 384 -33.62 -5.74 -2.08
CA GLU A 384 -33.18 -6.35 -3.34
C GLU A 384 -32.39 -7.65 -3.14
N ALA A 385 -32.19 -8.10 -1.89
CA ALA A 385 -31.47 -9.32 -1.57
C ALA A 385 -32.31 -10.58 -1.78
N GLY A 386 -31.66 -11.69 -2.13
CA GLY A 386 -32.30 -12.99 -2.29
C GLY A 386 -31.25 -14.10 -2.34
N ALA A 387 -31.55 -15.26 -1.71
CA ALA A 387 -30.65 -16.39 -1.64
C ALA A 387 -30.30 -16.99 -3.01
N GLU A 388 -31.19 -16.79 -4.00
CA GLU A 388 -30.98 -17.21 -5.39
C GLU A 388 -30.15 -16.20 -6.23
N ARG A 389 -29.72 -15.09 -5.61
CA ARG A 389 -28.98 -14.00 -6.27
C ARG A 389 -27.67 -13.65 -5.58
N LEU A 390 -27.59 -13.80 -4.27
CA LEU A 390 -26.39 -13.47 -3.48
C LEU A 390 -25.77 -14.74 -2.90
N TYR A 391 -24.56 -15.04 -3.34
CA TYR A 391 -23.82 -16.24 -2.94
C TYR A 391 -22.50 -15.82 -2.30
N LEU A 392 -22.34 -16.06 -0.97
CA LEU A 392 -21.12 -15.72 -0.23
C LEU A 392 -20.37 -16.99 0.16
N PHE A 393 -19.14 -17.10 -0.34
CA PHE A 393 -18.15 -18.09 0.05
C PHE A 393 -17.16 -17.44 1.02
N PHE A 394 -17.37 -17.70 2.32
CA PHE A 394 -16.51 -17.17 3.38
C PHE A 394 -15.55 -18.24 3.88
N GLY A 395 -14.29 -17.86 4.15
CA GLY A 395 -13.28 -18.75 4.71
C GLY A 395 -12.58 -18.13 5.91
N CYS A 396 -12.40 -18.91 6.97
CA CYS A 396 -11.59 -18.52 8.12
C CYS A 396 -10.94 -19.75 8.78
N ARG A 397 -10.22 -19.56 9.89
CA ARG A 397 -9.59 -20.69 10.58
C ARG A 397 -10.56 -21.46 11.45
N TYR A 398 -11.30 -20.76 12.29
CA TYR A 398 -12.15 -21.36 13.31
C TYR A 398 -13.54 -20.71 13.33
N SER A 399 -14.59 -21.52 13.36
CA SER A 399 -15.98 -21.04 13.41
C SER A 399 -16.30 -20.16 14.62
N ARG A 400 -15.58 -20.37 15.74
CA ARG A 400 -15.80 -19.66 17.01
C ARG A 400 -14.81 -18.53 17.28
N GLN A 401 -13.77 -18.37 16.47
CA GLN A 401 -12.70 -17.40 16.79
C GLN A 401 -12.57 -16.26 15.78
N ASP A 402 -12.75 -16.52 14.49
CA ASP A 402 -12.48 -15.56 13.42
C ASP A 402 -13.54 -15.56 12.29
N PHE A 403 -14.75 -16.04 12.60
CA PHE A 403 -15.89 -15.91 11.70
C PHE A 403 -16.48 -14.50 11.81
N HIS A 404 -15.91 -13.56 11.04
CA HIS A 404 -16.31 -12.15 11.05
C HIS A 404 -17.78 -11.98 10.64
N CYS A 405 -18.49 -11.10 11.37
CA CYS A 405 -19.90 -10.75 11.11
C CYS A 405 -20.85 -11.97 11.13
N ARG A 406 -20.51 -13.03 11.86
CA ARG A 406 -21.23 -14.31 11.90
C ARG A 406 -22.74 -14.15 12.04
N GLU A 407 -23.17 -13.37 13.04
CA GLU A 407 -24.60 -13.22 13.34
C GLU A 407 -25.37 -12.52 12.21
N GLU A 408 -24.72 -11.57 11.52
CA GLU A 408 -25.31 -10.91 10.33
C GLU A 408 -25.56 -11.95 9.21
N TRP A 409 -24.53 -12.75 8.89
CA TRP A 409 -24.62 -13.76 7.83
C TRP A 409 -25.69 -14.81 8.11
N LEU A 410 -25.72 -15.36 9.32
CA LEU A 410 -26.72 -16.34 9.73
C LEU A 410 -28.14 -15.76 9.75
N ASN A 411 -28.27 -14.46 10.03
CA ASN A 411 -29.56 -13.79 9.97
C ASN A 411 -30.03 -13.60 8.52
N PHE A 412 -29.14 -13.16 7.62
CA PHE A 412 -29.47 -13.00 6.19
C PHE A 412 -29.83 -14.35 5.54
N GLU A 413 -29.12 -15.42 5.88
CA GLU A 413 -29.39 -16.77 5.41
C GLU A 413 -30.77 -17.25 5.89
N ARG A 414 -31.07 -17.13 7.18
CA ARG A 414 -32.38 -17.53 7.77
C ARG A 414 -33.56 -16.77 7.15
N ASN A 415 -33.33 -15.53 6.74
CA ASN A 415 -34.34 -14.71 6.09
C ASN A 415 -34.42 -14.92 4.56
N GLY A 416 -33.68 -15.90 4.00
CA GLY A 416 -33.66 -16.17 2.56
C GLY A 416 -33.07 -15.06 1.71
N GLN A 417 -32.21 -14.21 2.30
CA GLN A 417 -31.59 -13.05 1.64
C GLN A 417 -30.20 -13.35 1.07
N LEU A 418 -29.58 -14.47 1.52
CA LEU A 418 -28.20 -14.85 1.17
C LEU A 418 -28.08 -16.37 1.14
N SER A 419 -27.38 -16.92 0.16
CA SER A 419 -26.82 -18.26 0.19
C SER A 419 -25.41 -18.22 0.75
N LEU A 420 -25.20 -18.81 1.94
CA LEU A 420 -23.95 -18.76 2.68
C LEU A 420 -23.21 -20.09 2.61
N PHE A 421 -21.94 -20.06 2.17
CA PHE A 421 -21.04 -21.21 2.14
C PHE A 421 -19.80 -20.89 2.94
N VAL A 422 -19.49 -21.74 3.93
CA VAL A 422 -18.38 -21.46 4.85
C VAL A 422 -17.31 -22.56 4.84
N ALA A 423 -16.07 -22.16 4.93
CA ALA A 423 -14.91 -23.04 5.06
C ALA A 423 -14.16 -22.70 6.36
N PHE A 424 -14.07 -23.66 7.28
CA PHE A 424 -13.27 -23.57 8.50
C PHE A 424 -12.02 -24.42 8.34
N SER A 425 -10.85 -23.80 8.22
CA SER A 425 -9.63 -24.52 7.85
C SER A 425 -8.92 -25.21 9.01
N ARG A 426 -9.41 -25.05 10.27
CA ARG A 426 -8.77 -25.55 11.48
C ARG A 426 -9.74 -26.14 12.52
N ASP A 427 -11.02 -26.25 12.20
CA ASP A 427 -12.01 -26.89 13.09
C ASP A 427 -11.95 -28.43 13.02
N GLN A 428 -11.31 -28.99 12.00
CA GLN A 428 -11.09 -30.41 11.75
C GLN A 428 -9.61 -30.67 11.38
N GLU A 429 -9.20 -31.95 11.34
CA GLU A 429 -7.82 -32.35 11.00
C GLU A 429 -7.46 -31.99 9.57
N GLU A 430 -8.34 -32.28 8.60
CA GLU A 430 -8.14 -31.91 7.20
C GLU A 430 -8.48 -30.44 6.98
N LYS A 431 -7.53 -29.72 6.36
CA LYS A 431 -7.71 -28.29 6.07
C LYS A 431 -8.74 -28.09 4.97
N ARG A 432 -9.85 -27.45 5.31
CA ARG A 432 -10.89 -27.09 4.36
C ARG A 432 -10.86 -25.58 4.09
N TYR A 433 -10.56 -25.21 2.84
CA TYR A 433 -10.50 -23.82 2.36
C TYR A 433 -11.67 -23.53 1.45
N VAL A 434 -11.85 -22.25 1.07
CA VAL A 434 -12.96 -21.82 0.19
C VAL A 434 -12.96 -22.56 -1.15
N GLN A 435 -11.81 -22.86 -1.75
CA GLN A 435 -11.73 -23.60 -3.01
C GLN A 435 -12.31 -25.02 -2.90
N HIS A 436 -12.20 -25.69 -1.76
CA HIS A 436 -12.83 -27.01 -1.55
C HIS A 436 -14.37 -26.89 -1.55
N VAL A 437 -14.88 -25.82 -0.91
CA VAL A 437 -16.33 -25.54 -0.91
C VAL A 437 -16.82 -25.14 -2.30
N LEU A 438 -16.01 -24.42 -3.08
CA LEU A 438 -16.32 -24.13 -4.49
C LEU A 438 -16.42 -25.41 -5.32
N CYS A 439 -15.50 -26.39 -5.13
CA CYS A 439 -15.58 -27.71 -5.78
C CYS A 439 -16.86 -28.45 -5.43
N GLU A 440 -17.27 -28.45 -4.15
CA GLU A 440 -18.50 -29.09 -3.70
C GLU A 440 -19.77 -28.47 -4.31
N GLN A 441 -19.69 -27.22 -4.73
CA GLN A 441 -20.79 -26.45 -5.35
C GLN A 441 -20.62 -26.27 -6.87
N ALA A 442 -19.78 -27.08 -7.52
CA ALA A 442 -19.41 -26.90 -8.92
C ALA A 442 -20.63 -26.85 -9.87
N ASP A 443 -21.61 -27.74 -9.70
CA ASP A 443 -22.83 -27.79 -10.52
C ASP A 443 -23.65 -26.51 -10.39
N LEU A 444 -23.85 -26.04 -9.15
CA LEU A 444 -24.55 -24.78 -8.88
C LEU A 444 -23.82 -23.60 -9.55
N LEU A 445 -22.50 -23.53 -9.36
CA LEU A 445 -21.68 -22.44 -9.90
C LEU A 445 -21.69 -22.44 -11.43
N TRP A 446 -21.61 -23.61 -12.05
CA TRP A 446 -21.71 -23.72 -13.50
C TRP A 446 -23.06 -23.25 -14.04
N ASP A 447 -24.15 -23.66 -13.40
CA ASP A 447 -25.51 -23.19 -13.75
C ASP A 447 -25.63 -21.66 -13.66
N LEU A 448 -25.10 -21.06 -12.60
CA LEU A 448 -25.10 -19.61 -12.40
C LEU A 448 -24.29 -18.88 -13.49
N LEU A 449 -23.14 -19.39 -13.86
CA LEU A 449 -22.26 -18.76 -14.86
C LEU A 449 -22.80 -18.91 -16.29
N ASN A 450 -23.25 -20.12 -16.63
CA ASN A 450 -23.63 -20.49 -18.00
C ASN A 450 -25.07 -20.06 -18.34
N LYS A 451 -26.01 -20.23 -17.39
CA LYS A 451 -27.43 -19.96 -17.64
C LYS A 451 -27.90 -18.59 -17.15
N LYS A 452 -27.31 -18.07 -16.06
CA LYS A 452 -27.76 -16.84 -15.40
C LYS A 452 -26.80 -15.67 -15.51
N SER A 453 -25.72 -15.83 -16.26
CA SER A 453 -24.72 -14.79 -16.48
C SER A 453 -24.12 -14.19 -15.20
N ALA A 454 -23.96 -14.98 -14.15
CA ALA A 454 -23.45 -14.54 -12.84
C ALA A 454 -22.10 -13.85 -12.92
N TYR A 455 -21.87 -12.94 -11.97
CA TYR A 455 -20.57 -12.28 -11.76
C TYR A 455 -19.82 -12.96 -10.63
N ILE A 456 -18.48 -12.99 -10.74
CA ILE A 456 -17.57 -13.54 -9.75
C ILE A 456 -16.72 -12.40 -9.19
N TYR A 457 -16.63 -12.30 -7.86
CA TYR A 457 -15.75 -11.37 -7.16
C TYR A 457 -14.89 -12.13 -6.16
N VAL A 458 -13.58 -11.91 -6.23
CA VAL A 458 -12.60 -12.54 -5.34
C VAL A 458 -11.85 -11.46 -4.59
N ALA A 459 -11.91 -11.46 -3.25
CA ALA A 459 -11.21 -10.48 -2.42
C ALA A 459 -10.43 -11.15 -1.29
N GLY A 460 -9.22 -10.67 -1.02
CA GLY A 460 -8.41 -11.17 0.09
C GLY A 460 -6.90 -11.13 -0.14
N ASN A 461 -6.17 -12.05 0.48
CA ASN A 461 -4.72 -12.08 0.40
C ASN A 461 -4.22 -12.45 -1.01
N SER A 462 -3.24 -11.68 -1.52
CA SER A 462 -2.69 -11.82 -2.88
C SER A 462 -1.75 -13.03 -3.08
N LYS A 463 -1.48 -13.83 -2.04
CA LYS A 463 -0.64 -15.03 -2.19
C LYS A 463 -1.33 -16.06 -3.10
N ASN A 464 -1.32 -17.30 -2.76
CA ASN A 464 -1.81 -18.40 -3.61
C ASN A 464 -3.36 -18.47 -3.73
N MET A 465 -4.11 -17.69 -2.94
CA MET A 465 -5.58 -17.83 -2.89
C MET A 465 -6.27 -17.44 -4.19
N PRO A 466 -5.96 -16.30 -4.85
CA PRO A 466 -6.62 -15.93 -6.08
C PRO A 466 -6.39 -16.95 -7.20
N ASP A 467 -5.17 -17.42 -7.35
CA ASP A 467 -4.80 -18.42 -8.36
C ASP A 467 -5.51 -19.75 -8.12
N GLN A 468 -5.51 -20.24 -6.88
CA GLN A 468 -6.21 -21.47 -6.50
C GLN A 468 -7.73 -21.38 -6.71
N VAL A 469 -8.34 -20.21 -6.47
CA VAL A 469 -9.76 -19.98 -6.77
C VAL A 469 -9.98 -20.01 -8.28
N ARG A 470 -9.14 -19.32 -9.05
CA ARG A 470 -9.22 -19.31 -10.51
C ARG A 470 -9.06 -20.71 -11.12
N ASP A 471 -8.09 -21.46 -10.65
CA ASP A 471 -7.84 -22.85 -11.07
C ASP A 471 -9.02 -23.75 -10.74
N THR A 472 -9.68 -23.53 -9.58
CA THR A 472 -10.88 -24.26 -9.21
C THR A 472 -12.04 -24.00 -10.18
N PHE A 473 -12.24 -22.74 -10.58
CA PHE A 473 -13.25 -22.43 -11.61
C PHE A 473 -12.92 -23.07 -12.96
N ILE A 474 -11.66 -23.10 -13.38
CA ILE A 474 -11.27 -23.73 -14.63
C ILE A 474 -11.47 -25.25 -14.56
N SER A 475 -10.87 -25.90 -13.55
CA SER A 475 -10.76 -27.36 -13.50
C SER A 475 -12.03 -28.07 -13.02
N HIS A 476 -12.70 -27.51 -11.98
CA HIS A 476 -13.85 -28.18 -11.34
C HIS A 476 -15.19 -27.63 -11.78
N VAL A 477 -15.32 -26.32 -11.93
CA VAL A 477 -16.60 -25.71 -12.32
C VAL A 477 -16.80 -25.83 -13.84
N CYS A 478 -15.87 -25.31 -14.63
CA CYS A 478 -15.99 -25.37 -16.09
C CYS A 478 -15.61 -26.74 -16.65
N GLY A 479 -14.51 -27.33 -16.18
CA GLY A 479 -14.03 -28.64 -16.64
C GLY A 479 -14.81 -29.81 -16.09
N GLY A 480 -15.15 -29.79 -14.80
CA GLY A 480 -15.93 -30.87 -14.14
C GLY A 480 -17.41 -30.76 -14.45
N ALA A 481 -18.10 -29.80 -13.81
CA ALA A 481 -19.56 -29.65 -13.97
C ALA A 481 -19.99 -29.18 -15.37
N GLY A 482 -19.15 -28.38 -16.03
CA GLY A 482 -19.42 -27.89 -17.39
C GLY A 482 -18.94 -28.83 -18.51
N GLU A 483 -18.22 -29.88 -18.19
CA GLU A 483 -17.61 -30.85 -19.13
C GLU A 483 -16.78 -30.20 -20.25
N LEU A 484 -16.24 -28.99 -20.00
CA LEU A 484 -15.42 -28.29 -20.99
C LEU A 484 -13.99 -28.84 -21.00
N PRO A 485 -13.37 -29.02 -22.18
CA PRO A 485 -11.93 -29.24 -22.28
C PRO A 485 -11.15 -28.10 -21.58
N GLU A 486 -10.00 -28.39 -20.97
CA GLU A 486 -9.20 -27.42 -20.19
C GLU A 486 -8.94 -26.11 -20.96
N THR A 487 -8.58 -26.21 -22.23
CA THR A 487 -8.35 -25.03 -23.09
C THR A 487 -9.60 -24.18 -23.30
N SER A 488 -10.77 -24.80 -23.34
CA SER A 488 -12.07 -24.11 -23.46
C SER A 488 -12.51 -23.51 -22.14
N ALA A 489 -12.28 -24.21 -21.03
CA ALA A 489 -12.54 -23.73 -19.67
C ALA A 489 -11.68 -22.49 -19.36
N THR A 490 -10.38 -22.54 -19.69
CA THR A 490 -9.46 -21.40 -19.54
C THR A 490 -9.96 -20.18 -20.33
N LYS A 491 -10.27 -20.37 -21.62
CA LYS A 491 -10.81 -19.29 -22.46
C LYS A 491 -12.14 -18.72 -21.95
N PHE A 492 -13.00 -19.56 -21.37
CA PHE A 492 -14.26 -19.12 -20.78
C PHE A 492 -14.00 -18.17 -19.58
N ILE A 493 -13.09 -18.52 -18.68
CA ILE A 493 -12.71 -17.67 -17.55
C ILE A 493 -12.04 -16.37 -18.03
N GLU A 494 -11.10 -16.44 -18.98
CA GLU A 494 -10.49 -15.26 -19.62
C GLU A 494 -11.54 -14.32 -20.22
N GLN A 495 -12.58 -14.88 -20.84
CA GLN A 495 -13.68 -14.08 -21.37
C GLN A 495 -14.52 -13.41 -20.27
N LEU A 496 -14.70 -14.05 -19.11
CA LEU A 496 -15.37 -13.44 -17.96
C LEU A 496 -14.50 -12.29 -17.40
N GLU A 497 -13.17 -12.46 -17.32
CA GLU A 497 -12.21 -11.43 -16.91
C GLU A 497 -12.29 -10.21 -17.86
N LEU A 498 -12.21 -10.45 -19.17
CA LEU A 498 -12.29 -9.39 -20.20
C LEU A 498 -13.62 -8.62 -20.15
N ASN A 499 -14.72 -9.30 -19.89
CA ASN A 499 -16.05 -8.70 -19.81
C ASN A 499 -16.37 -8.09 -18.43
N GLY A 500 -15.41 -8.10 -17.49
CA GLY A 500 -15.61 -7.59 -16.13
C GLY A 500 -16.58 -8.43 -15.28
N ARG A 501 -16.86 -9.67 -15.65
CA ARG A 501 -17.70 -10.60 -14.89
C ARG A 501 -16.89 -11.46 -13.90
N TYR A 502 -15.56 -11.49 -14.00
CA TYR A 502 -14.64 -12.04 -13.02
C TYR A 502 -13.70 -10.92 -12.59
N GLN A 503 -13.82 -10.49 -11.34
CA GLN A 503 -13.04 -9.37 -10.79
C GLN A 503 -12.32 -9.79 -9.52
N THR A 504 -11.07 -9.35 -9.37
CA THR A 504 -10.24 -9.64 -8.20
C THR A 504 -9.75 -8.36 -7.54
N GLU A 505 -9.80 -8.31 -6.20
CA GLU A 505 -9.19 -7.28 -5.38
C GLU A 505 -8.36 -7.93 -4.28
N THR A 506 -7.04 -7.88 -4.41
CA THR A 506 -6.13 -8.59 -3.52
C THR A 506 -5.08 -7.66 -2.92
N TRP A 507 -4.63 -7.99 -1.71
CA TRP A 507 -3.61 -7.25 -0.97
C TRP A 507 -2.64 -8.19 -0.25
N SER A 508 -1.39 -7.71 -0.03
CA SER A 508 -0.30 -8.42 0.65
C SER A 508 -0.04 -7.84 2.04
#